data_ddb32018c70ba6ec9e67ba2661fc468e
#
_entry.id   ddb32018c70ba6ec9e67ba2661fc468e
#
_cell.length_a   1.000
_cell.length_b   1.000
_cell.length_c   1.000
_cell.angle_alpha   90.00
_cell.angle_beta   90.00
_cell.angle_gamma   90.00
#
_symmetry.space_group_name_H-M   'P 1'
#
loop_
_entity.id
_entity.type
_entity.pdbx_description
1 polymer ?
#
loop_
_entity_poly.entity_id
_entity_poly.type
_entity_poly.pdbx_seq_one_letter_code
_entity_poly.pdbx_strand_id
1 'polypeptide(L)'
;LTDLYSTAYETRYEPSQLDLCSLYESVTRRQTVREVLEIGVAAEAVLSLCADCGAVSVSREGEITQLRTAVTVRALYLDEGGACLSAERCIDVCCPMELPKDCTVSARAFCGEEIQGTLGDRGIEVRFPVDFQVEVCGRCRKLCVASAVLDESTPKDLSNAPSLILRCVGRQESAWEVAKRYNTTIADILAANQLEQESEIPCER
;
A
#
# COMPACT_ATOMS: atom_id res chain seq x y z
N LEU A 1 8.35 18.55 -6.13
CA LEU A 1 8.80 19.87 -5.71
C LEU A 1 7.71 20.53 -4.87
N THR A 2 8.01 20.94 -3.65
CA THR A 2 7.05 21.54 -2.71
C THR A 2 7.26 23.03 -2.51
N ASP A 3 8.42 23.54 -2.86
CA ASP A 3 8.81 24.93 -2.75
C ASP A 3 9.93 25.24 -3.74
N LEU A 4 10.07 26.48 -4.14
CA LEU A 4 11.17 26.97 -4.96
C LEU A 4 11.44 28.47 -4.72
N TYR A 5 12.66 28.89 -4.99
CA TYR A 5 13.06 30.30 -5.05
C TYR A 5 14.22 30.47 -6.02
N SER A 6 14.46 31.70 -6.42
CA SER A 6 15.66 32.11 -7.16
C SER A 6 16.46 33.11 -6.33
N THR A 7 17.77 33.03 -6.38
CA THR A 7 18.68 34.02 -5.76
C THR A 7 18.79 35.30 -6.55
N ALA A 8 18.49 35.26 -7.85
CA ALA A 8 18.71 36.39 -8.77
C ALA A 8 17.42 37.14 -9.15
N TYR A 9 16.29 36.44 -9.25
CA TYR A 9 15.04 37.00 -9.79
C TYR A 9 13.86 36.72 -8.87
N GLU A 10 12.80 37.55 -9.02
CA GLU A 10 11.53 37.27 -8.39
C GLU A 10 10.92 35.98 -8.99
N THR A 11 10.42 35.13 -8.12
CA THR A 11 9.85 33.85 -8.50
C THR A 11 8.41 33.77 -8.02
N ARG A 12 7.50 33.47 -8.93
CA ARG A 12 6.10 33.20 -8.59
C ARG A 12 5.80 31.76 -8.94
N TYR A 13 5.08 31.06 -8.06
CA TYR A 13 4.62 29.72 -8.32
C TYR A 13 3.20 29.52 -7.83
N GLU A 14 2.52 28.59 -8.48
CA GLU A 14 1.16 28.20 -8.12
C GLU A 14 1.23 26.90 -7.33
N PRO A 15 0.76 26.92 -6.08
CA PRO A 15 0.66 25.68 -5.32
C PRO A 15 -0.50 24.84 -5.84
N SER A 16 -0.31 23.54 -5.90
CA SER A 16 -1.35 22.55 -6.17
C SER A 16 -1.34 21.49 -5.10
N GLN A 17 -2.46 20.82 -4.94
CA GLN A 17 -2.61 19.74 -3.99
C GLN A 17 -2.63 18.40 -4.74
N LEU A 18 -1.70 17.51 -4.39
CA LEU A 18 -1.67 16.14 -4.88
C LEU A 18 -2.26 15.19 -3.84
N ASP A 19 -3.25 14.42 -4.26
CA ASP A 19 -3.71 13.27 -3.52
C ASP A 19 -2.83 12.07 -3.90
N LEU A 20 -2.03 11.61 -2.94
CA LEU A 20 -1.11 10.50 -3.10
C LEU A 20 -1.64 9.28 -2.38
N CYS A 21 -1.42 8.11 -2.98
CA CYS A 21 -1.65 6.83 -2.35
C CYS A 21 -0.28 6.24 -1.97
N SER A 22 -0.08 6.01 -0.68
CA SER A 22 1.14 5.41 -0.15
C SER A 22 0.85 3.99 0.30
N LEU A 23 1.61 3.03 -0.18
CA LEU A 23 1.51 1.64 0.30
C LEU A 23 2.01 1.58 1.74
N TYR A 24 1.13 1.21 2.66
CA TYR A 24 1.47 0.97 4.07
C TYR A 24 1.99 -0.42 4.29
N GLU A 25 1.25 -1.40 3.78
CA GLU A 25 1.51 -2.80 4.03
C GLU A 25 1.08 -3.63 2.82
N SER A 26 1.87 -4.65 2.51
CA SER A 26 1.49 -5.73 1.60
C SER A 26 1.69 -7.04 2.34
N VAL A 27 0.61 -7.77 2.57
CA VAL A 27 0.61 -8.97 3.42
C VAL A 27 -0.21 -10.08 2.80
N THR A 28 0.24 -11.32 3.01
CA THR A 28 -0.56 -12.51 2.69
C THR A 28 -1.10 -13.14 3.97
N ARG A 29 -2.40 -13.39 4.01
CA ARG A 29 -3.08 -14.08 5.11
C ARG A 29 -3.66 -15.39 4.61
N ARG A 30 -3.25 -16.48 5.24
CA ARG A 30 -3.71 -17.84 4.91
C ARG A 30 -4.86 -18.27 5.81
N GLN A 31 -5.93 -18.75 5.19
CA GLN A 31 -7.05 -19.42 5.85
C GLN A 31 -7.09 -20.88 5.40
N THR A 32 -7.23 -21.79 6.33
CA THR A 32 -7.40 -23.20 6.00
C THR A 32 -8.88 -23.55 6.06
N VAL A 33 -9.42 -23.96 4.92
CA VAL A 33 -10.80 -24.39 4.78
C VAL A 33 -10.86 -25.90 4.98
N ARG A 34 -11.91 -26.36 5.68
CA ARG A 34 -12.28 -27.77 5.82
C ARG A 34 -13.77 -27.86 5.63
N GLU A 35 -14.18 -28.65 4.65
CA GLU A 35 -15.60 -28.83 4.30
C GLU A 35 -15.87 -30.24 3.82
N VAL A 36 -17.17 -30.58 3.79
CA VAL A 36 -17.63 -31.84 3.22
C VAL A 36 -18.47 -31.55 1.98
N LEU A 37 -18.03 -32.09 0.85
CA LEU A 37 -18.83 -32.16 -0.36
C LEU A 37 -19.80 -33.34 -0.21
N GLU A 38 -21.07 -33.03 0.02
CA GLU A 38 -22.11 -34.06 0.08
C GLU A 38 -22.31 -34.66 -1.29
N ILE A 39 -22.30 -35.98 -1.36
CA ILE A 39 -22.53 -36.77 -2.58
C ILE A 39 -23.70 -37.68 -2.34
N GLY A 40 -24.51 -37.87 -3.38
CA GLY A 40 -25.76 -38.66 -3.30
C GLY A 40 -25.59 -40.17 -3.38
N VAL A 41 -24.38 -40.63 -3.68
CA VAL A 41 -24.02 -42.05 -3.86
C VAL A 41 -22.68 -42.32 -3.20
N ALA A 42 -22.43 -43.55 -2.77
CA ALA A 42 -21.14 -43.95 -2.23
C ALA A 42 -20.06 -43.83 -3.32
N ALA A 43 -18.93 -43.23 -2.95
CA ALA A 43 -17.79 -43.07 -3.85
C ALA A 43 -16.71 -44.12 -3.55
N GLU A 44 -16.11 -44.69 -4.58
CA GLU A 44 -14.97 -45.60 -4.49
C GLU A 44 -13.66 -44.84 -4.50
N ALA A 45 -13.56 -43.79 -5.33
CA ALA A 45 -12.31 -43.03 -5.47
C ALA A 45 -12.57 -41.57 -5.87
N VAL A 46 -11.75 -40.65 -5.34
CA VAL A 46 -11.68 -39.25 -5.80
C VAL A 46 -10.63 -39.17 -6.91
N LEU A 47 -11.04 -38.71 -8.09
CA LEU A 47 -10.19 -38.61 -9.28
C LEU A 47 -9.50 -37.24 -9.37
N SER A 48 -10.23 -36.16 -9.06
CA SER A 48 -9.72 -34.80 -9.16
C SER A 48 -10.44 -33.88 -8.19
N LEU A 49 -9.71 -32.91 -7.68
CA LEU A 49 -10.25 -31.82 -6.87
C LEU A 49 -9.70 -30.50 -7.39
N CYS A 50 -10.55 -29.52 -7.47
CA CYS A 50 -10.14 -28.12 -7.72
C CYS A 50 -10.95 -27.15 -6.85
N ALA A 51 -10.34 -26.01 -6.57
CA ALA A 51 -10.99 -24.94 -5.84
C ALA A 51 -10.64 -23.59 -6.50
N ASP A 52 -11.67 -22.82 -6.80
CA ASP A 52 -11.55 -21.52 -7.47
C ASP A 52 -12.09 -20.42 -6.57
N CYS A 53 -11.29 -19.38 -6.34
CA CYS A 53 -11.71 -18.21 -5.59
C CYS A 53 -12.40 -17.19 -6.48
N GLY A 54 -13.53 -16.66 -6.01
CA GLY A 54 -14.18 -15.49 -6.60
C GLY A 54 -13.51 -14.18 -6.21
N ALA A 55 -14.15 -13.07 -6.59
CA ALA A 55 -13.71 -11.74 -6.18
C ALA A 55 -13.78 -11.55 -4.66
N VAL A 56 -12.82 -10.82 -4.11
CA VAL A 56 -12.83 -10.47 -2.68
C VAL A 56 -13.68 -9.24 -2.46
N SER A 57 -14.65 -9.35 -1.57
CA SER A 57 -15.38 -8.20 -1.02
C SER A 57 -14.72 -7.74 0.27
N VAL A 58 -14.65 -6.42 0.44
CA VAL A 58 -14.08 -5.79 1.63
C VAL A 58 -15.19 -5.02 2.33
N SER A 59 -15.47 -5.38 3.59
CA SER A 59 -16.42 -4.67 4.44
C SER A 59 -15.76 -4.30 5.76
N ARG A 60 -16.24 -3.23 6.40
CA ARG A 60 -15.71 -2.77 7.67
C ARG A 60 -16.81 -2.78 8.74
N GLU A 61 -16.56 -3.45 9.83
CA GLU A 61 -17.43 -3.53 11.01
C GLU A 61 -16.65 -3.02 12.24
N GLY A 62 -16.86 -1.74 12.58
CA GLY A 62 -16.10 -1.09 13.66
C GLY A 62 -14.61 -0.94 13.30
N GLU A 63 -13.74 -1.59 14.07
CA GLU A 63 -12.29 -1.58 13.86
C GLU A 63 -11.79 -2.76 13.02
N ILE A 64 -12.66 -3.75 12.78
CA ILE A 64 -12.31 -4.95 12.03
C ILE A 64 -12.72 -4.78 10.56
N THR A 65 -11.78 -5.04 9.67
CA THR A 65 -12.04 -5.18 8.23
C THR A 65 -12.25 -6.66 7.92
N GLN A 66 -13.38 -6.99 7.32
CA GLN A 66 -13.71 -8.33 6.88
C GLN A 66 -13.44 -8.47 5.38
N LEU A 67 -12.56 -9.39 5.02
CA LEU A 67 -12.36 -9.83 3.65
C LEU A 67 -13.18 -11.10 3.43
N ARG A 68 -14.00 -11.13 2.39
CA ARG A 68 -14.84 -12.30 2.08
C ARG A 68 -14.68 -12.67 0.62
N THR A 69 -14.56 -13.95 0.35
CA THR A 69 -14.59 -14.51 -1.00
C THR A 69 -15.44 -15.77 -1.03
N ALA A 70 -16.15 -15.98 -2.12
CA ALA A 70 -16.80 -17.25 -2.40
C ALA A 70 -15.79 -18.18 -3.07
N VAL A 71 -15.63 -19.39 -2.56
CA VAL A 71 -14.77 -20.42 -3.13
C VAL A 71 -15.65 -21.55 -3.66
N THR A 72 -15.52 -21.84 -4.95
CA THR A 72 -16.20 -22.97 -5.58
C THR A 72 -15.26 -24.17 -5.58
N VAL A 73 -15.64 -25.22 -4.87
CA VAL A 73 -14.90 -26.49 -4.81
C VAL A 73 -15.62 -27.50 -5.68
N ARG A 74 -14.87 -28.18 -6.53
CA ARG A 74 -15.36 -29.25 -7.42
C ARG A 74 -14.58 -30.52 -7.18
N ALA A 75 -15.30 -31.62 -7.14
CA ALA A 75 -14.74 -32.96 -7.09
C ALA A 75 -15.23 -33.79 -8.27
N LEU A 76 -14.32 -34.54 -8.87
CA LEU A 76 -14.64 -35.64 -9.81
C LEU A 76 -14.32 -36.93 -9.09
N TYR A 77 -15.28 -37.88 -9.09
CA TYR A 77 -15.13 -39.12 -8.34
C TYR A 77 -15.78 -40.30 -9.10
N LEU A 78 -15.36 -41.50 -8.75
CA LEU A 78 -16.01 -42.75 -9.20
C LEU A 78 -16.94 -43.22 -8.09
N ASP A 79 -18.15 -43.65 -8.51
CA ASP A 79 -19.04 -44.41 -7.64
C ASP A 79 -18.66 -45.91 -7.59
N GLU A 80 -19.30 -46.66 -6.71
CA GLU A 80 -19.10 -48.12 -6.59
C GLU A 80 -19.46 -48.91 -7.87
N GLY A 81 -20.23 -48.31 -8.77
CA GLY A 81 -20.58 -48.88 -10.08
C GLY A 81 -19.61 -48.56 -11.19
N GLY A 82 -18.53 -47.79 -10.90
CA GLY A 82 -17.53 -47.31 -11.85
C GLY A 82 -17.96 -46.13 -12.71
N ALA A 83 -19.10 -45.49 -12.40
CA ALA A 83 -19.50 -44.26 -13.09
C ALA A 83 -18.74 -43.06 -12.59
N CYS A 84 -18.32 -42.20 -13.53
CA CYS A 84 -17.64 -40.93 -13.20
C CYS A 84 -18.69 -39.85 -12.97
N LEU A 85 -18.67 -39.31 -11.75
CA LEU A 85 -19.62 -38.29 -11.26
C LEU A 85 -18.87 -37.04 -10.77
N SER A 86 -19.62 -35.94 -10.68
CA SER A 86 -19.05 -34.67 -10.13
C SER A 86 -19.93 -34.10 -9.00
N ALA A 87 -19.28 -33.47 -8.04
CA ALA A 87 -19.93 -32.69 -7.01
C ALA A 87 -19.31 -31.30 -6.97
N GLU A 88 -20.15 -30.31 -6.68
CA GLU A 88 -19.73 -28.92 -6.56
C GLU A 88 -20.35 -28.27 -5.32
N ARG A 89 -19.58 -27.41 -4.62
CA ARG A 89 -20.08 -26.62 -3.50
C ARG A 89 -19.42 -25.24 -3.49
N CYS A 90 -20.23 -24.22 -3.25
CA CYS A 90 -19.76 -22.87 -3.00
C CYS A 90 -19.65 -22.64 -1.49
N ILE A 91 -18.51 -22.10 -1.03
CA ILE A 91 -18.15 -21.91 0.37
C ILE A 91 -17.77 -20.45 0.57
N ASP A 92 -18.35 -19.79 1.57
CA ASP A 92 -17.94 -18.44 1.95
C ASP A 92 -16.74 -18.49 2.90
N VAL A 93 -15.63 -17.89 2.49
CA VAL A 93 -14.40 -17.81 3.29
C VAL A 93 -14.17 -16.38 3.73
N CYS A 94 -13.99 -16.21 5.05
CA CYS A 94 -13.79 -14.91 5.68
C CYS A 94 -12.39 -14.81 6.29
N CYS A 95 -11.76 -13.64 6.14
CA CYS A 95 -10.48 -13.29 6.77
C CYS A 95 -10.62 -11.95 7.49
N PRO A 96 -10.74 -11.93 8.82
CA PRO A 96 -10.77 -10.70 9.60
C PRO A 96 -9.37 -10.10 9.73
N MET A 97 -9.28 -8.77 9.63
CA MET A 97 -8.03 -8.00 9.79
C MET A 97 -8.29 -6.71 10.56
N GLU A 98 -7.36 -6.33 11.42
CA GLU A 98 -7.32 -5.01 12.02
C GLU A 98 -6.52 -4.07 11.12
N LEU A 99 -7.17 -3.03 10.58
CA LEU A 99 -6.56 -2.08 9.65
C LEU A 99 -6.87 -0.64 10.05
N PRO A 100 -5.98 0.32 9.74
CA PRO A 100 -6.21 1.73 10.01
C PRO A 100 -7.51 2.25 9.40
N LYS A 101 -8.17 3.22 10.06
CA LYS A 101 -9.47 3.74 9.61
C LYS A 101 -9.42 4.45 8.26
N ASP A 102 -8.33 5.16 8.00
CA ASP A 102 -8.18 6.04 6.83
C ASP A 102 -7.34 5.38 5.72
N CYS A 103 -7.52 4.07 5.52
CA CYS A 103 -6.82 3.34 4.47
C CYS A 103 -7.79 2.83 3.38
N THR A 104 -7.25 2.65 2.19
CA THR A 104 -7.89 1.91 1.09
C THR A 104 -7.29 0.51 1.07
N VAL A 105 -8.14 -0.49 0.98
CA VAL A 105 -7.73 -1.89 0.97
C VAL A 105 -8.03 -2.48 -0.41
N SER A 106 -7.03 -3.08 -1.02
CA SER A 106 -7.16 -3.93 -2.21
C SER A 106 -6.81 -5.35 -1.81
N ALA A 107 -7.65 -6.31 -2.16
CA ALA A 107 -7.42 -7.70 -1.80
C ALA A 107 -7.76 -8.65 -2.95
N ARG A 108 -6.98 -9.72 -3.05
CA ARG A 108 -7.22 -10.84 -3.97
C ARG A 108 -7.11 -12.14 -3.17
N ALA A 109 -7.86 -13.15 -3.57
CA ALA A 109 -7.81 -14.47 -2.95
C ALA A 109 -7.38 -15.51 -3.99
N PHE A 110 -6.59 -16.46 -3.54
CA PHE A 110 -6.10 -17.58 -4.36
C PHE A 110 -6.26 -18.88 -3.57
N CYS A 111 -6.73 -19.91 -4.25
CA CYS A 111 -6.65 -21.25 -3.72
C CYS A 111 -5.29 -21.84 -4.10
N GLY A 112 -4.55 -22.35 -3.11
CA GLY A 112 -3.30 -23.06 -3.37
C GLY A 112 -3.53 -24.40 -4.08
N GLU A 113 -2.49 -24.91 -4.72
CA GLU A 113 -2.51 -26.24 -5.38
C GLU A 113 -2.61 -27.41 -4.36
N GLU A 114 -2.48 -27.13 -3.07
CA GLU A 114 -2.48 -28.11 -1.99
C GLU A 114 -3.90 -28.49 -1.54
N ILE A 115 -4.77 -28.85 -2.49
CA ILE A 115 -6.10 -29.34 -2.15
C ILE A 115 -6.03 -30.86 -1.87
N GLN A 116 -6.54 -31.26 -0.72
CA GLN A 116 -6.61 -32.64 -0.26
C GLN A 116 -8.06 -33.05 -0.10
N GLY A 117 -8.38 -34.27 -0.51
CA GLY A 117 -9.68 -34.87 -0.30
C GLY A 117 -9.60 -36.30 0.13
N THR A 118 -10.45 -36.66 1.08
CA THR A 118 -10.60 -38.03 1.59
C THR A 118 -12.06 -38.44 1.55
N LEU A 119 -12.33 -39.69 1.26
CA LEU A 119 -13.67 -40.24 1.35
C LEU A 119 -14.05 -40.39 2.83
N GLY A 120 -15.20 -39.85 3.20
CA GLY A 120 -15.80 -39.96 4.51
C GLY A 120 -17.22 -40.49 4.45
N ASP A 121 -17.82 -40.75 5.61
CA ASP A 121 -19.18 -41.34 5.72
C ASP A 121 -20.29 -40.48 5.10
N ARG A 122 -20.07 -39.16 4.98
CA ARG A 122 -21.06 -38.20 4.47
C ARG A 122 -20.71 -37.58 3.12
N GLY A 123 -19.64 -38.04 2.49
CA GLY A 123 -19.17 -37.51 1.21
C GLY A 123 -17.67 -37.34 1.14
N ILE A 124 -17.19 -36.38 0.36
CA ILE A 124 -15.78 -36.11 0.18
C ILE A 124 -15.37 -34.99 1.14
N GLU A 125 -14.55 -35.33 2.15
CA GLU A 125 -13.95 -34.34 3.02
C GLU A 125 -12.80 -33.63 2.29
N VAL A 126 -12.89 -32.30 2.17
CA VAL A 126 -11.88 -31.51 1.48
C VAL A 126 -11.19 -30.57 2.44
N ARG A 127 -9.87 -30.40 2.24
CA ARG A 127 -9.05 -29.45 2.96
C ARG A 127 -8.13 -28.71 2.00
N PHE A 128 -8.12 -27.39 2.06
CA PHE A 128 -7.27 -26.57 1.20
C PHE A 128 -6.98 -25.20 1.84
N PRO A 129 -5.86 -24.55 1.47
CA PRO A 129 -5.57 -23.19 1.88
C PRO A 129 -6.21 -22.19 0.93
N VAL A 130 -6.65 -21.05 1.49
CA VAL A 130 -7.03 -19.83 0.76
C VAL A 130 -6.10 -18.72 1.22
N ASP A 131 -5.32 -18.20 0.30
CA ASP A 131 -4.38 -17.11 0.54
C ASP A 131 -4.99 -15.77 0.10
N PHE A 132 -5.19 -14.86 1.05
CA PHE A 132 -5.60 -13.49 0.80
C PHE A 132 -4.36 -12.61 0.68
N GLN A 133 -4.08 -12.10 -0.51
CA GLN A 133 -3.09 -11.06 -0.75
C GLN A 133 -3.76 -9.71 -0.55
N VAL A 134 -3.24 -8.93 0.37
CA VAL A 134 -3.84 -7.68 0.82
C VAL A 134 -2.84 -6.56 0.68
N GLU A 135 -3.22 -5.51 -0.01
CA GLU A 135 -2.49 -4.25 -0.11
C GLU A 135 -3.27 -3.16 0.62
N VAL A 136 -2.63 -2.53 1.59
CA VAL A 136 -3.19 -1.46 2.40
C VAL A 136 -2.53 -0.16 2.02
N CYS A 137 -3.31 0.78 1.49
CA CYS A 137 -2.83 2.08 1.04
C CYS A 137 -3.43 3.19 1.87
N GLY A 138 -2.58 4.10 2.36
CA GLY A 138 -2.99 5.34 3.01
C GLY A 138 -3.09 6.47 2.01
N ARG A 139 -4.09 7.34 2.18
CA ARG A 139 -4.18 8.59 1.43
C ARG A 139 -3.40 9.67 2.16
N CYS A 140 -2.50 10.34 1.47
CA CYS A 140 -1.89 11.54 1.98
C CYS A 140 -2.01 12.67 0.96
N ARG A 141 -2.22 13.89 1.47
CA ARG A 141 -2.25 15.09 0.66
C ARG A 141 -0.95 15.83 0.82
N LYS A 142 -0.31 16.16 -0.29
CA LYS A 142 0.92 16.93 -0.32
C LYS A 142 0.74 18.15 -1.20
N LEU A 143 1.19 19.29 -0.69
CA LEU A 143 1.32 20.49 -1.52
C LEU A 143 2.52 20.30 -2.46
N CYS A 144 2.34 20.71 -3.70
CA CYS A 144 3.41 20.73 -4.70
C CYS A 144 3.34 22.02 -5.51
N VAL A 145 4.40 22.31 -6.22
CA VAL A 145 4.44 23.38 -7.20
C VAL A 145 3.87 22.85 -8.52
N ALA A 146 2.74 23.42 -8.96
CA ALA A 146 2.10 23.05 -10.22
C ALA A 146 2.75 23.75 -11.41
N SER A 147 3.00 25.04 -11.26
CA SER A 147 3.69 25.87 -12.25
C SER A 147 4.61 26.86 -11.58
N ALA A 148 5.66 27.25 -12.25
CA ALA A 148 6.58 28.27 -11.77
C ALA A 148 6.98 29.21 -12.91
N VAL A 149 7.02 30.48 -12.61
CA VAL A 149 7.47 31.52 -13.53
C VAL A 149 8.62 32.28 -12.88
N LEU A 150 9.73 32.33 -13.57
CA LEU A 150 10.86 33.19 -13.24
C LEU A 150 10.69 34.49 -14.03
N ASP A 151 10.57 35.61 -13.33
CA ASP A 151 10.44 36.92 -13.97
C ASP A 151 11.84 37.51 -14.16
N GLU A 152 12.43 37.22 -15.31
CA GLU A 152 13.76 37.71 -15.66
C GLU A 152 13.81 39.24 -15.84
N SER A 153 12.64 39.90 -16.00
CA SER A 153 12.56 41.37 -16.09
C SER A 153 12.64 42.06 -14.74
N THR A 154 12.50 41.28 -13.65
CA THR A 154 12.48 41.79 -12.28
C THR A 154 13.62 41.17 -11.45
N PRO A 155 14.89 41.61 -11.65
CA PRO A 155 16.00 41.17 -10.83
C PRO A 155 15.80 41.64 -9.39
N LYS A 156 16.22 40.81 -8.43
CA LYS A 156 16.20 41.18 -7.01
C LYS A 156 17.23 42.27 -6.74
N ASP A 157 16.79 43.34 -6.07
CA ASP A 157 17.71 44.39 -5.62
C ASP A 157 18.45 43.95 -4.36
N LEU A 158 19.71 43.57 -4.55
CA LEU A 158 20.62 43.19 -3.47
C LEU A 158 21.59 44.30 -3.08
N SER A 159 21.44 45.54 -3.58
CA SER A 159 22.37 46.63 -3.34
C SER A 159 22.51 46.99 -1.86
N ASN A 160 21.48 46.75 -1.05
CA ASN A 160 21.48 46.98 0.40
C ASN A 160 21.64 45.70 1.22
N ALA A 161 21.88 44.54 0.57
CA ALA A 161 22.08 43.30 1.31
C ALA A 161 23.43 43.29 2.05
N PRO A 162 23.48 42.80 3.30
CA PRO A 162 24.74 42.70 4.05
C PRO A 162 25.65 41.67 3.37
N SER A 163 26.97 42.01 3.33
CA SER A 163 27.99 41.13 2.73
C SER A 163 28.28 39.88 3.59
N LEU A 164 27.91 39.92 4.87
CA LEU A 164 28.09 38.81 5.82
C LEU A 164 26.92 38.78 6.79
N ILE A 165 26.35 37.60 7.00
CA ILE A 165 25.28 37.33 7.96
C ILE A 165 25.76 36.23 8.91
N LEU A 166 25.75 36.54 10.22
CA LEU A 166 26.02 35.58 11.28
C LEU A 166 24.69 35.27 11.98
N ARG A 167 24.32 33.99 12.06
CA ARG A 167 23.09 33.56 12.67
C ARG A 167 23.20 32.19 13.33
N CYS A 168 22.48 31.99 14.45
CA CYS A 168 22.21 30.68 15.02
C CYS A 168 20.95 30.08 14.36
N VAL A 169 21.03 28.83 13.92
CA VAL A 169 19.94 28.11 13.29
C VAL A 169 19.12 27.41 14.37
N GLY A 170 17.81 27.64 14.37
CA GLY A 170 16.89 27.01 15.32
C GLY A 170 16.64 25.53 15.02
N ARG A 171 16.23 24.75 16.03
CA ARG A 171 16.00 23.28 15.93
C ARG A 171 15.05 22.82 14.82
N GLN A 172 14.10 23.66 14.42
CA GLN A 172 13.07 23.32 13.43
C GLN A 172 13.30 24.01 12.09
N GLU A 173 14.39 24.74 11.94
CA GLU A 173 14.68 25.50 10.74
C GLU A 173 15.61 24.70 9.82
N SER A 174 15.16 24.44 8.60
CA SER A 174 15.95 23.73 7.59
C SER A 174 16.97 24.65 6.92
N ALA A 175 18.04 24.06 6.39
CA ALA A 175 19.02 24.78 5.58
C ALA A 175 18.37 25.47 4.39
N TRP A 176 17.34 24.85 3.79
CA TRP A 176 16.54 25.43 2.73
C TRP A 176 15.82 26.71 3.13
N GLU A 177 15.15 26.72 4.28
CA GLU A 177 14.46 27.91 4.79
C GLU A 177 15.40 29.07 5.08
N VAL A 178 16.59 28.75 5.63
CA VAL A 178 17.66 29.73 5.86
C VAL A 178 18.15 30.29 4.54
N ALA A 179 18.53 29.43 3.59
CA ALA A 179 19.00 29.84 2.28
C ALA A 179 17.98 30.74 1.55
N LYS A 180 16.72 30.33 1.53
CA LYS A 180 15.62 31.09 0.93
C LYS A 180 15.43 32.47 1.58
N ARG A 181 15.47 32.53 2.92
CA ARG A 181 15.29 33.77 3.68
C ARG A 181 16.39 34.78 3.42
N TYR A 182 17.63 34.31 3.30
CA TYR A 182 18.79 35.17 3.09
C TYR A 182 19.23 35.26 1.65
N ASN A 183 18.40 34.76 0.73
CA ASN A 183 18.61 34.85 -0.72
C ASN A 183 19.98 34.29 -1.17
N THR A 184 20.37 33.16 -0.58
CA THR A 184 21.60 32.41 -0.90
C THR A 184 21.27 30.97 -1.23
N THR A 185 22.27 30.14 -1.51
CA THR A 185 22.09 28.72 -1.75
C THR A 185 22.57 27.89 -0.55
N ILE A 186 22.07 26.66 -0.42
CA ILE A 186 22.58 25.72 0.58
C ILE A 186 24.07 25.48 0.37
N ALA A 187 24.50 25.36 -0.90
CA ALA A 187 25.91 25.18 -1.23
C ALA A 187 26.80 26.34 -0.74
N ASP A 188 26.34 27.58 -0.89
CA ASP A 188 27.07 28.75 -0.38
C ASP A 188 27.14 28.76 1.15
N ILE A 189 26.05 28.37 1.83
CA ILE A 189 26.03 28.23 3.30
C ILE A 189 27.06 27.19 3.75
N LEU A 190 27.08 26.01 3.13
CA LEU A 190 28.02 24.95 3.46
C LEU A 190 29.48 25.39 3.20
N ALA A 191 29.75 25.97 2.05
CA ALA A 191 31.08 26.45 1.68
C ALA A 191 31.60 27.53 2.64
N ALA A 192 30.75 28.52 3.01
CA ALA A 192 31.10 29.59 3.92
C ALA A 192 31.40 29.07 5.35
N ASN A 193 30.84 27.95 5.75
CA ASN A 193 31.03 27.33 7.07
C ASN A 193 32.00 26.13 7.06
N GLN A 194 32.61 25.79 5.93
CA GLN A 194 33.50 24.64 5.74
C GLN A 194 32.86 23.31 6.14
N LEU A 195 31.57 23.15 5.76
CA LEU A 195 30.78 21.94 6.00
C LEU A 195 30.62 21.17 4.71
N GLU A 196 30.52 19.84 4.81
CA GLU A 196 30.30 18.96 3.66
C GLU A 196 28.82 18.60 3.47
N GLN A 197 28.04 18.58 4.56
CA GLN A 197 26.64 18.15 4.56
C GLN A 197 25.75 19.08 5.41
N GLU A 198 24.46 19.16 5.03
CA GLU A 198 23.47 19.94 5.79
C GLU A 198 23.28 19.48 7.24
N SER A 199 23.48 18.18 7.51
CA SER A 199 23.41 17.57 8.84
C SER A 199 24.46 18.09 9.80
N GLU A 200 25.53 18.73 9.31
CA GLU A 200 26.62 19.31 10.10
C GLU A 200 26.35 20.75 10.55
N ILE A 201 25.25 21.37 10.03
CA ILE A 201 24.86 22.71 10.43
C ILE A 201 24.52 22.71 11.94
N PRO A 202 25.24 23.49 12.78
CA PRO A 202 24.95 23.51 14.20
C PRO A 202 23.58 24.13 14.48
N CYS A 203 22.68 23.34 15.08
CA CYS A 203 21.42 23.85 15.56
C CYS A 203 21.49 24.12 17.08
N GLU A 204 20.80 25.15 17.56
CA GLU A 204 20.64 25.37 19.00
C GLU A 204 20.07 24.12 19.70
N ARG A 205 20.71 23.67 20.77
CA ARG A 205 20.28 22.50 21.57
C ARG A 205 19.19 22.88 22.57
#